data_5c9e36a4ae13a147f9c310e4b1420f3e
#
_entry.id   5c9e36a4ae13a147f9c310e4b1420f3e
#
_cell.length_a   1.000
_cell.length_b   1.000
_cell.length_c   1.000
_cell.angle_alpha   90.00
_cell.angle_beta   90.00
_cell.angle_gamma   90.00
#
_symmetry.space_group_name_H-M   'P 1'
#
loop_
_entity.id
_entity.type
_entity.pdbx_description
1 polymer ?
#
loop_
_entity_poly.entity_id
_entity_poly.type
_entity_poly.pdbx_seq_one_letter_code
_entity_poly.pdbx_strand_id
1 'polypeptide(L)'
;MSTRDEKQFAVLLGILNRVDEPASAPLPALEHTPDPWESWMQATCECLSWRGALGNLERRHAEDRLGTSLYREFPVRSRPAVTVAHLLLEKGVISESELQAKMTEVRSRLEMADAQ
;
A
#
# COMPACT_ATOMS: atom_id res chain seq x y z
N MET A 1 -3.09 -17.83 8.56
CA MET A 1 -3.72 -16.52 8.80
C MET A 1 -5.07 -16.75 9.47
N SER A 2 -5.42 -15.95 10.49
CA SER A 2 -6.69 -16.11 11.18
C SER A 2 -7.84 -15.51 10.36
N THR A 3 -9.08 -15.96 10.62
CA THR A 3 -10.29 -15.44 9.96
C THR A 3 -10.43 -13.92 10.18
N ARG A 4 -9.97 -13.41 11.32
CA ARG A 4 -10.00 -11.98 11.63
C ARG A 4 -9.09 -11.21 10.67
N ASP A 5 -7.89 -11.73 10.45
CA ASP A 5 -6.92 -11.09 9.56
C ASP A 5 -7.44 -11.08 8.12
N GLU A 6 -8.05 -12.19 7.68
CA GLU A 6 -8.63 -12.27 6.35
C GLU A 6 -9.71 -11.22 6.13
N LYS A 7 -10.58 -10.99 7.12
CA LYS A 7 -11.64 -9.99 7.02
C LYS A 7 -11.09 -8.57 7.09
N GLN A 8 -10.14 -8.33 7.99
CA GLN A 8 -9.60 -6.99 8.21
C GLN A 8 -8.75 -6.49 7.02
N PHE A 9 -8.09 -7.41 6.33
CA PHE A 9 -7.18 -7.06 5.25
C PHE A 9 -7.63 -7.58 3.87
N ALA A 10 -8.93 -7.89 3.74
CA ALA A 10 -9.47 -8.48 2.51
C ALA A 10 -9.23 -7.63 1.27
N VAL A 11 -9.36 -6.30 1.37
CA VAL A 11 -9.11 -5.40 0.24
C VAL A 11 -7.65 -5.48 -0.20
N LEU A 12 -6.72 -5.44 0.74
CA LEU A 12 -5.28 -5.49 0.43
C LEU A 12 -4.89 -6.84 -0.16
N LEU A 13 -5.39 -7.93 0.42
CA LEU A 13 -5.12 -9.28 -0.10
C LEU A 13 -5.71 -9.47 -1.49
N GLY A 14 -6.87 -8.87 -1.75
CA GLY A 14 -7.52 -8.94 -3.06
C GLY A 14 -6.73 -8.25 -4.17
N ILE A 15 -5.94 -7.23 -3.83
CA ILE A 15 -5.12 -6.52 -4.80
C ILE A 15 -4.05 -7.45 -5.40
N LEU A 16 -3.54 -8.42 -4.64
CA LEU A 16 -2.52 -9.36 -5.12
C LEU A 16 -2.94 -10.06 -6.41
N ASN A 17 -4.23 -10.34 -6.56
CA ASN A 17 -4.75 -11.03 -7.74
C ASN A 17 -4.77 -10.14 -8.99
N ARG A 18 -4.52 -8.85 -8.84
CA ARG A 18 -4.56 -7.86 -9.93
C ARG A 18 -3.22 -7.21 -10.20
N VAL A 19 -2.18 -7.63 -9.49
CA VAL A 19 -0.83 -7.08 -9.68
C VAL A 19 -0.17 -7.81 -10.84
N ASP A 20 0.13 -7.09 -11.91
CA ASP A 20 0.76 -7.65 -13.10
C ASP A 20 2.28 -7.76 -12.96
N GLU A 21 2.89 -6.83 -12.21
CA GLU A 21 4.32 -6.81 -12.02
C GLU A 21 4.74 -7.85 -10.97
N PRO A 22 5.66 -8.77 -11.31
CA PRO A 22 6.10 -9.78 -10.35
C PRO A 22 6.99 -9.18 -9.26
N ALA A 23 7.00 -9.83 -8.08
CA ALA A 23 7.86 -9.43 -6.97
C ALA A 23 9.34 -9.50 -7.33
N SER A 24 9.71 -10.36 -8.29
CA SER A 24 11.07 -10.53 -8.77
C SER A 24 11.48 -9.55 -9.86
N ALA A 25 10.60 -8.61 -10.23
CA ALA A 25 10.92 -7.61 -11.25
C ALA A 25 12.17 -6.82 -10.85
N PRO A 26 13.06 -6.49 -11.81
CA PRO A 26 14.26 -5.74 -11.50
C PRO A 26 13.91 -4.33 -10.99
N LEU A 27 14.76 -3.80 -10.10
CA LEU A 27 14.59 -2.43 -9.62
C LEU A 27 14.83 -1.45 -10.77
N PRO A 28 14.13 -0.29 -10.76
CA PRO A 28 14.38 0.75 -11.77
C PRO A 28 15.83 1.21 -11.75
N ALA A 29 16.31 1.71 -12.89
CA ALA A 29 17.63 2.31 -12.98
C ALA A 29 17.75 3.51 -12.03
N LEU A 30 18.98 3.83 -11.61
CA LEU A 30 19.22 4.93 -10.68
C LEU A 30 18.73 6.29 -11.22
N GLU A 31 18.72 6.47 -12.55
CA GLU A 31 18.24 7.69 -13.20
C GLU A 31 16.73 7.69 -13.40
N HIS A 32 16.05 6.62 -13.02
CA HIS A 32 14.58 6.54 -13.18
C HIS A 32 13.90 7.62 -12.34
N THR A 33 13.07 8.42 -13.00
CA THR A 33 12.25 9.42 -12.32
C THR A 33 11.08 8.70 -11.65
N PRO A 34 10.90 8.86 -10.32
CA PRO A 34 9.78 8.22 -9.64
C PRO A 34 8.43 8.65 -10.22
N ASP A 35 7.48 7.72 -10.26
CA ASP A 35 6.11 8.05 -10.63
C ASP A 35 5.51 9.00 -9.58
N PRO A 36 4.56 9.88 -9.97
CA PRO A 36 3.97 10.83 -9.02
C PRO A 36 3.44 10.20 -7.74
N TRP A 37 2.85 9.00 -7.82
CA TRP A 37 2.31 8.32 -6.64
C TRP A 37 3.40 7.96 -5.62
N GLU A 38 4.62 7.68 -6.10
CA GLU A 38 5.75 7.34 -5.21
C GLU A 38 6.15 8.55 -4.37
N SER A 39 6.20 9.73 -4.98
CA SER A 39 6.50 10.98 -4.26
C SER A 39 5.40 11.32 -3.26
N TRP A 40 4.13 11.14 -3.66
CA TRP A 40 2.99 11.37 -2.77
C TRP A 40 2.99 10.39 -1.60
N MET A 41 3.36 9.14 -1.85
CA MET A 41 3.48 8.12 -0.79
C MET A 41 4.54 8.52 0.23
N GLN A 42 5.69 9.01 -0.25
CA GLN A 42 6.75 9.50 0.63
C GLN A 42 6.27 10.66 1.48
N ALA A 43 5.61 11.64 0.88
CA ALA A 43 5.05 12.79 1.60
C ALA A 43 4.02 12.35 2.63
N THR A 44 3.18 11.39 2.30
CA THR A 44 2.18 10.84 3.21
C THR A 44 2.84 10.21 4.42
N CYS A 45 3.88 9.41 4.21
CA CYS A 45 4.63 8.78 5.31
C CYS A 45 5.26 9.83 6.23
N GLU A 46 5.84 10.87 5.66
CA GLU A 46 6.42 11.96 6.44
C GLU A 46 5.36 12.67 7.30
N CYS A 47 4.20 12.96 6.71
CA CYS A 47 3.10 13.60 7.44
C CYS A 47 2.56 12.71 8.56
N LEU A 48 2.40 11.41 8.31
CA LEU A 48 1.92 10.46 9.32
C LEU A 48 2.90 10.39 10.51
N SER A 49 4.19 10.38 10.22
CA SER A 49 5.22 10.33 11.24
C SER A 49 5.21 11.63 12.07
N TRP A 50 5.12 12.76 11.39
CA TRP A 50 5.12 14.09 12.03
C TRP A 50 3.93 14.27 12.97
N ARG A 51 2.77 13.74 12.58
CA ARG A 51 1.55 13.81 13.37
C ARG A 51 1.45 12.74 14.44
N GLY A 52 2.42 11.83 14.50
CA GLY A 52 2.44 10.75 15.48
C GLY A 52 1.43 9.63 15.20
N ALA A 53 0.86 9.61 14.01
CA ALA A 53 -0.09 8.57 13.62
C ALA A 53 0.60 7.26 13.26
N LEU A 54 1.79 7.36 12.64
CA LEU A 54 2.57 6.18 12.25
C LEU A 54 4.05 6.57 12.14
N GLY A 55 4.85 6.12 13.10
CA GLY A 55 6.28 6.43 13.13
C GLY A 55 7.06 5.77 12.00
N ASN A 56 8.08 6.46 11.50
CA ASN A 56 8.91 5.96 10.41
C ASN A 56 9.63 4.65 10.75
N LEU A 57 10.10 4.50 11.99
CA LEU A 57 10.77 3.28 12.42
C LEU A 57 9.80 2.09 12.48
N GLU A 58 8.61 2.32 13.02
CA GLU A 58 7.54 1.32 13.07
C GLU A 58 7.19 0.86 11.66
N ARG A 59 7.03 1.81 10.73
CA ARG A 59 6.72 1.51 9.34
C ARG A 59 7.83 0.69 8.69
N ARG A 60 9.08 1.04 8.91
CA ARG A 60 10.22 0.31 8.34
C ARG A 60 10.31 -1.12 8.86
N HIS A 61 10.10 -1.33 10.15
CA HIS A 61 10.08 -2.67 10.74
C HIS A 61 8.93 -3.50 10.16
N ALA A 62 7.76 -2.87 9.97
CA ALA A 62 6.60 -3.55 9.39
C ALA A 62 6.84 -3.91 7.92
N GLU A 63 7.49 -3.03 7.14
CA GLU A 63 7.84 -3.33 5.75
C GLU A 63 8.71 -4.59 5.67
N ASP A 64 9.71 -4.70 6.53
CA ASP A 64 10.58 -5.87 6.55
C ASP A 64 9.81 -7.13 6.94
N ARG A 65 9.00 -7.05 7.99
CA ARG A 65 8.22 -8.18 8.48
C ARG A 65 7.16 -8.64 7.48
N LEU A 66 6.36 -7.70 6.96
CA LEU A 66 5.27 -8.00 6.04
C LEU A 66 5.76 -8.33 4.64
N GLY A 67 6.87 -7.71 4.22
CA GLY A 67 7.44 -7.96 2.91
C GLY A 67 8.07 -9.35 2.77
N THR A 68 8.42 -9.99 3.88
CA THR A 68 8.94 -11.36 3.88
C THR A 68 7.88 -12.41 4.24
N SER A 69 6.66 -11.98 4.47
CA SER A 69 5.56 -12.88 4.87
C SER A 69 4.30 -12.61 4.06
N LEU A 70 3.34 -11.87 4.63
CA LEU A 70 2.02 -11.67 4.06
C LEU A 70 2.03 -11.01 2.66
N TYR A 71 2.90 -10.03 2.46
CA TYR A 71 2.96 -9.26 1.22
C TYR A 71 4.20 -9.54 0.37
N ARG A 72 4.79 -10.71 0.53
CA ARG A 72 6.01 -11.08 -0.22
C ARG A 72 5.82 -11.11 -1.73
N GLU A 73 4.57 -11.34 -2.18
CA GLU A 73 4.26 -11.42 -3.61
C GLU A 73 4.04 -10.04 -4.25
N PHE A 74 3.96 -8.98 -3.44
CA PHE A 74 3.87 -7.63 -3.99
C PHE A 74 5.23 -7.19 -4.54
N PRO A 75 5.23 -6.42 -5.65
CA PRO A 75 6.46 -5.79 -6.14
C PRO A 75 7.10 -4.92 -5.07
N VAL A 76 8.42 -4.86 -5.06
CA VAL A 76 9.17 -4.09 -4.04
C VAL A 76 8.72 -2.63 -3.99
N ARG A 77 8.44 -2.02 -5.15
CA ARG A 77 7.98 -0.63 -5.24
C ARG A 77 6.66 -0.38 -4.51
N SER A 78 5.77 -1.36 -4.52
CA SER A 78 4.43 -1.24 -3.96
C SER A 78 4.35 -1.58 -2.48
N ARG A 79 5.37 -2.22 -1.93
CA ARG A 79 5.38 -2.65 -0.53
C ARG A 79 5.18 -1.52 0.47
N PRO A 80 5.79 -0.33 0.29
CA PRO A 80 5.55 0.78 1.22
C PRO A 80 4.07 1.16 1.31
N ALA A 81 3.38 1.25 0.17
CA ALA A 81 1.96 1.62 0.16
C ALA A 81 1.09 0.58 0.86
N VAL A 82 1.33 -0.70 0.56
CA VAL A 82 0.58 -1.80 1.18
C VAL A 82 0.85 -1.87 2.69
N THR A 83 2.10 -1.67 3.09
CA THR A 83 2.48 -1.67 4.51
C THR A 83 1.79 -0.56 5.28
N VAL A 84 1.77 0.67 4.74
CA VAL A 84 1.10 1.80 5.39
C VAL A 84 -0.40 1.52 5.52
N ALA A 85 -1.04 1.03 4.47
CA ALA A 85 -2.46 0.70 4.51
C ALA A 85 -2.74 -0.37 5.58
N HIS A 86 -1.91 -1.41 5.63
CA HIS A 86 -2.03 -2.48 6.62
C HIS A 86 -1.96 -1.93 8.04
N LEU A 87 -0.96 -1.10 8.33
CA LEU A 87 -0.78 -0.54 9.67
C LEU A 87 -1.92 0.39 10.07
N LEU A 88 -2.43 1.20 9.13
CA LEU A 88 -3.56 2.08 9.43
C LEU A 88 -4.84 1.29 9.70
N LEU A 89 -5.06 0.19 9.00
CA LEU A 89 -6.17 -0.73 9.28
C LEU A 89 -6.00 -1.39 10.64
N GLU A 90 -4.80 -1.88 10.93
CA GLU A 90 -4.49 -2.55 12.20
C GLU A 90 -4.70 -1.61 13.39
N LYS A 91 -4.30 -0.36 13.24
CA LYS A 91 -4.45 0.67 14.29
C LYS A 91 -5.88 1.23 14.38
N GLY A 92 -6.75 0.89 13.45
CA GLY A 92 -8.11 1.41 13.42
C GLY A 92 -8.22 2.86 12.98
N VAL A 93 -7.18 3.42 12.36
CA VAL A 93 -7.21 4.79 11.82
C VAL A 93 -8.15 4.87 10.64
N ILE A 94 -8.17 3.82 9.81
CA ILE A 94 -9.13 3.67 8.72
C ILE A 94 -9.79 2.30 8.86
N SER A 95 -10.99 2.16 8.29
CA SER A 95 -11.69 0.88 8.25
C SER A 95 -11.57 0.24 6.88
N GLU A 96 -11.81 -1.07 6.82
CA GLU A 96 -11.83 -1.83 5.57
C GLU A 96 -12.84 -1.24 4.59
N SER A 97 -14.03 -0.88 5.07
CA SER A 97 -15.09 -0.33 4.23
C SER A 97 -14.73 1.06 3.69
N GLU A 98 -14.07 1.89 4.50
CA GLU A 98 -13.59 3.20 4.05
C GLU A 98 -12.54 3.05 2.96
N LEU A 99 -11.60 2.12 3.15
CA LEU A 99 -10.56 1.85 2.15
C LEU A 99 -11.18 1.36 0.84
N GLN A 100 -12.10 0.41 0.92
CA GLN A 100 -12.77 -0.14 -0.25
C GLN A 100 -13.53 0.95 -1.02
N ALA A 101 -14.29 1.77 -0.31
CA ALA A 101 -15.09 2.84 -0.92
C ALA A 101 -14.18 3.85 -1.62
N LYS A 102 -13.09 4.25 -0.97
CA LYS A 102 -12.17 5.23 -1.54
C LYS A 102 -11.42 4.68 -2.76
N MET A 103 -11.02 3.43 -2.72
CA MET A 103 -10.36 2.79 -3.85
C MET A 103 -11.29 2.68 -5.05
N THR A 104 -12.57 2.36 -4.82
CA THR A 104 -13.58 2.31 -5.88
C THR A 104 -13.77 3.69 -6.51
N GLU A 105 -13.88 4.73 -5.69
CA GLU A 105 -14.03 6.12 -6.16
C GLU A 105 -12.83 6.54 -7.02
N VAL A 106 -11.60 6.30 -6.53
CA VAL A 106 -10.39 6.69 -7.25
C VAL A 106 -10.27 5.92 -8.57
N ARG A 107 -10.57 4.63 -8.55
CA ARG A 107 -10.55 3.80 -9.76
C ARG A 107 -11.51 4.35 -10.81
N SER A 108 -12.74 4.69 -10.41
CA SER A 108 -13.73 5.26 -11.33
C SER A 108 -13.24 6.55 -11.98
N ARG A 109 -12.61 7.42 -11.20
CA ARG A 109 -12.06 8.67 -11.72
C ARG A 109 -10.95 8.44 -12.74
N LEU A 110 -10.05 7.47 -12.45
CA LEU A 110 -8.93 7.14 -13.33
C LEU A 110 -9.45 6.52 -14.64
N GLU A 111 -10.44 5.62 -14.57
CA GLU A 111 -11.05 5.02 -15.75
C GLU A 111 -11.75 6.06 -16.62
N MET A 112 -12.43 7.02 -16.03
CA MET A 112 -13.05 8.11 -16.76
C MET A 112 -12.02 9.01 -17.43
N ALA A 113 -10.91 9.29 -16.77
CA ALA A 113 -9.82 10.08 -17.34
C ALA A 113 -9.21 9.37 -18.55
N ASP A 114 -9.02 8.05 -18.47
CA ASP A 114 -8.46 7.25 -19.56
C ASP A 114 -9.41 7.17 -20.76
N ALA A 115 -10.73 7.27 -20.52
CA ALA A 115 -11.75 7.22 -21.57
C ALA A 115 -11.85 8.53 -22.36
N GLN A 116 -11.27 9.61 -21.89
CA GLN A 116 -11.23 10.89 -22.55
C GLN A 116 -9.96 11.06 -23.39
#